data_d54500c34c59b7ebd0ebdc9b0184f5f8
#
_entry.id   d54500c34c59b7ebd0ebdc9b0184f5f8
#
_cell.length_a   1.000
_cell.length_b   1.000
_cell.length_c   1.000
_cell.angle_alpha   90.00
_cell.angle_beta   90.00
_cell.angle_gamma   90.00
#
_symmetry.space_group_name_H-M   'P 1'
#
loop_
_entity.id
_entity.type
_entity.pdbx_description
1 polymer ?
#
loop_
_entity_poly.entity_id
_entity_poly.type
_entity_poly.pdbx_seq_one_letter_code
_entity_poly.pdbx_strand_id
1 'polypeptide(L)'
;MKVRLDPASKRILVALLASPKTPGEVSRIYGIPVATVWEKLRRLQELGLVHMVLTFVDSAGDMRRYFEATLPIDTSEEDVVVEL
;
A
#
# COMPACT_ATOMS: atom_id res chain seq x y z
N MET A 1 -9.01 -15.89 9.11
CA MET A 1 -7.65 -15.79 9.64
C MET A 1 -7.33 -14.35 9.93
N LYS A 2 -6.70 -14.06 11.04
CA LYS A 2 -6.28 -12.71 11.41
C LYS A 2 -4.81 -12.53 11.10
N VAL A 3 -4.47 -11.41 10.50
CA VAL A 3 -3.10 -11.07 10.15
C VAL A 3 -2.75 -9.74 10.81
N ARG A 4 -1.68 -9.74 11.60
CA ARG A 4 -1.14 -8.50 12.18
C ARG A 4 -0.14 -7.90 11.22
N LEU A 5 -0.31 -6.62 10.92
CA LEU A 5 0.59 -5.90 10.04
C LEU A 5 1.67 -5.17 10.85
N ASP A 6 2.87 -5.14 10.30
CA ASP A 6 3.96 -4.35 10.87
C ASP A 6 3.69 -2.84 10.67
N PRO A 7 4.39 -1.95 11.38
CA PRO A 7 4.14 -0.51 11.28
C PRO A 7 4.27 0.06 9.87
N ALA A 8 5.23 -0.41 9.08
CA ALA A 8 5.43 0.07 7.71
C ALA A 8 4.26 -0.35 6.81
N SER A 9 3.84 -1.61 6.88
CA SER A 9 2.69 -2.11 6.12
C SER A 9 1.42 -1.39 6.50
N LYS A 10 1.22 -1.11 7.79
CA LYS A 10 0.07 -0.34 8.29
C LYS A 10 0.02 1.05 7.68
N ARG A 11 1.15 1.76 7.66
CA ARG A 11 1.23 3.11 7.10
C ARG A 11 0.92 3.12 5.61
N ILE A 12 1.46 2.15 4.88
CA ILE A 12 1.20 2.00 3.44
C ILE A 12 -0.29 1.77 3.21
N LEU A 13 -0.89 0.86 3.96
CA LEU A 13 -2.31 0.55 3.83
C LEU A 13 -3.19 1.76 4.12
N VAL A 14 -2.89 2.52 5.19
CA VAL A 14 -3.62 3.75 5.54
C VAL A 14 -3.52 4.78 4.41
N ALA A 15 -2.33 4.95 3.83
CA ALA A 15 -2.14 5.86 2.71
C ALA A 15 -3.02 5.47 1.51
N LEU A 16 -3.10 4.18 1.22
CA LEU A 16 -3.86 3.66 0.08
C LEU A 16 -5.37 3.65 0.34
N LEU A 17 -5.80 3.62 1.60
CA LEU A 17 -7.20 3.79 1.96
C LEU A 17 -7.69 5.20 1.65
N ALA A 18 -6.83 6.20 1.82
CA ALA A 18 -7.17 7.59 1.56
C ALA A 18 -7.37 7.87 0.06
N SER A 19 -6.50 7.34 -0.78
CA SER A 19 -6.59 7.44 -2.25
C SER A 19 -5.56 6.52 -2.90
N PRO A 20 -5.76 6.16 -4.18
CA PRO A 20 -4.75 5.41 -4.93
C PRO A 20 -3.43 6.18 -5.00
N LYS A 21 -2.32 5.49 -4.86
CA LYS A 21 -0.97 6.09 -4.88
C LYS A 21 0.02 5.17 -5.57
N THR A 22 1.10 5.77 -6.09
CA THR A 22 2.25 5.02 -6.58
C THR A 22 3.18 4.69 -5.41
N PRO A 23 4.01 3.64 -5.53
CA PRO A 23 5.01 3.34 -4.51
C PRO A 23 5.97 4.51 -4.23
N GLY A 24 6.33 5.28 -5.27
CA GLY A 24 7.17 6.47 -5.11
C GLY A 24 6.52 7.55 -4.26
N GLU A 25 5.21 7.76 -4.42
CA GLU A 25 4.46 8.70 -3.60
C GLU A 25 4.42 8.26 -2.13
N VAL A 26 4.16 6.99 -1.88
CA VAL A 26 4.14 6.44 -0.52
C VAL A 26 5.53 6.57 0.12
N SER A 27 6.58 6.28 -0.64
CA SER A 27 7.96 6.44 -0.20
C SER A 27 8.23 7.87 0.28
N ARG A 28 7.80 8.86 -0.49
CA ARG A 28 8.00 10.28 -0.14
C ARG A 28 7.19 10.70 1.08
N ILE A 29 5.95 10.26 1.18
CA ILE A 29 5.05 10.63 2.29
C ILE A 29 5.62 10.17 3.63
N TYR A 30 6.12 8.95 3.70
CA TYR A 30 6.54 8.35 4.97
C TYR A 30 8.06 8.26 5.15
N GLY A 31 8.84 8.67 4.16
CA GLY A 31 10.30 8.54 4.22
C GLY A 31 10.77 7.09 4.25
N ILE A 32 10.02 6.19 3.63
CA ILE A 32 10.36 4.77 3.55
C ILE A 32 11.08 4.52 2.22
N PRO A 33 12.21 3.80 2.19
CA PRO A 33 12.87 3.47 0.92
C PRO A 33 11.90 2.80 -0.05
N VAL A 34 11.93 3.19 -1.32
CA VAL A 34 10.97 2.68 -2.31
C VAL A 34 11.04 1.15 -2.46
N ALA A 35 12.24 0.57 -2.33
CA ALA A 35 12.39 -0.89 -2.37
C ALA A 35 11.61 -1.57 -1.23
N THR A 36 11.62 -0.97 -0.06
CA THR A 36 10.86 -1.45 1.10
C THR A 36 9.35 -1.32 0.85
N VAL A 37 8.92 -0.21 0.25
CA VAL A 37 7.51 -0.02 -0.13
C VAL A 37 7.05 -1.14 -1.07
N TRP A 38 7.84 -1.45 -2.11
CA TRP A 38 7.52 -2.54 -3.04
C TRP A 38 7.43 -3.89 -2.36
N GLU A 39 8.35 -4.17 -1.45
CA GLU A 39 8.35 -5.42 -0.67
C GLU A 39 7.08 -5.56 0.15
N LYS A 40 6.69 -4.50 0.87
CA LYS A 40 5.46 -4.50 1.68
C LYS A 40 4.21 -4.57 0.81
N LEU A 41 4.18 -3.86 -0.32
CA LEU A 41 3.06 -3.92 -1.26
C LEU A 41 2.85 -5.33 -1.81
N ARG A 42 3.93 -6.02 -2.14
CA ARG A 42 3.83 -7.41 -2.60
C ARG A 42 3.13 -8.27 -1.57
N ARG A 43 3.54 -8.14 -0.31
CA ARG A 43 2.94 -8.90 0.80
C ARG A 43 1.46 -8.55 0.97
N LEU A 44 1.12 -7.27 0.94
CA LEU A 44 -0.28 -6.82 1.04
C LEU A 44 -1.12 -7.33 -0.13
N GLN A 45 -0.55 -7.36 -1.34
CA GLN A 45 -1.22 -7.92 -2.51
C GLN A 45 -1.48 -9.42 -2.34
N GLU A 46 -0.50 -10.18 -1.85
CA GLU A 46 -0.66 -11.61 -1.58
C GLU A 46 -1.76 -11.88 -0.57
N LEU A 47 -1.94 -10.98 0.39
CA LEU A 47 -3.02 -11.06 1.38
C LEU A 47 -4.36 -10.57 0.84
N GLY A 48 -4.41 -10.02 -0.38
CA GLY A 48 -5.63 -9.48 -0.97
C GLY A 48 -6.05 -8.13 -0.41
N LEU A 49 -5.18 -7.42 0.28
CA LEU A 49 -5.50 -6.15 0.95
C LEU A 49 -5.28 -4.93 0.08
N VAL A 50 -4.47 -5.05 -0.96
CA VAL A 50 -4.25 -3.99 -1.95
C VAL A 50 -4.29 -4.59 -3.34
N HIS A 51 -4.60 -3.75 -4.34
CA HIS A 51 -4.56 -4.14 -5.75
C HIS A 51 -4.16 -2.96 -6.62
N MET A 52 -3.64 -3.26 -7.79
CA MET A 52 -3.27 -2.25 -8.78
C MET A 52 -4.52 -1.82 -9.55
N VAL A 53 -4.74 -0.50 -9.63
CA VAL A 53 -5.96 0.04 -10.28
C VAL A 53 -5.66 0.77 -11.57
N LEU A 54 -4.43 1.28 -11.74
CA LEU A 54 -4.07 2.06 -12.91
C LEU A 54 -2.59 1.91 -13.21
N THR A 55 -2.28 1.77 -14.49
CA THR A 55 -0.91 1.82 -14.99
C THR A 55 -0.86 2.76 -16.18
N PHE A 56 0.08 3.69 -16.19
CA PHE A 56 0.30 4.55 -17.35
C PHE A 56 1.76 4.92 -17.49
N VAL A 57 2.13 5.35 -18.70
CA VAL A 57 3.47 5.84 -19.00
C VAL A 57 3.43 7.36 -18.96
N ASP A 58 4.27 7.98 -18.15
CA ASP A 58 4.32 9.44 -18.02
C ASP A 58 5.08 10.09 -19.19
N SER A 59 5.17 11.41 -19.18
CA SER A 59 5.83 12.17 -20.25
C SER A 59 7.33 11.89 -20.37
N ALA A 60 7.95 11.37 -19.32
CA ALA A 60 9.36 10.96 -19.32
C ALA A 60 9.58 9.54 -19.81
N GLY A 61 8.50 8.81 -20.13
CA GLY A 61 8.56 7.41 -20.55
C GLY A 61 8.58 6.41 -19.40
N ASP A 62 8.42 6.88 -18.15
CA ASP A 62 8.42 6.00 -16.98
C ASP A 62 7.03 5.45 -16.72
N MET A 63 6.97 4.16 -16.36
CA MET A 63 5.72 3.51 -16.03
C MET A 63 5.33 3.83 -14.58
N ARG A 64 4.08 4.29 -14.41
CA ARG A 64 3.48 4.59 -13.11
C ARG A 64 2.42 3.55 -12.79
N ARG A 65 2.52 2.94 -11.62
CA ARG A 65 1.55 1.95 -11.15
C ARG A 65 0.90 2.45 -9.88
N TYR A 66 -0.44 2.61 -9.92
CA TYR A 66 -1.23 3.07 -8.78
C TYR A 66 -1.85 1.87 -8.09
N PHE A 67 -1.77 1.88 -6.78
CA PHE A 67 -2.37 0.86 -5.92
C PHE A 67 -3.39 1.49 -5.00
N GLU A 68 -4.40 0.72 -4.63
CA GLU A 68 -5.37 1.13 -3.62
C GLU A 68 -5.69 -0.04 -2.68
N ALA A 69 -6.26 0.28 -1.52
CA ALA A 69 -6.71 -0.73 -0.57
C ALA A 69 -7.97 -1.42 -1.10
N THR A 70 -8.04 -2.74 -0.95
CA THR A 70 -9.14 -3.55 -1.48
C THR A 70 -10.34 -3.56 -0.55
N LEU A 71 -10.11 -3.59 0.78
CA LEU A 71 -11.16 -3.78 1.77
C LEU A 71 -11.23 -2.60 2.73
N PRO A 72 -12.44 -2.29 3.26
CA PRO A 72 -12.54 -1.40 4.40
C PRO A 72 -11.83 -2.06 5.59
N ILE A 73 -10.89 -1.32 6.18
CA ILE A 73 -10.07 -1.82 7.28
C ILE A 73 -10.16 -0.83 8.43
N ASP A 74 -10.41 -1.35 9.63
CA ASP A 74 -10.40 -0.53 10.82
C ASP A 74 -8.95 -0.24 11.21
N THR A 75 -8.55 1.01 11.08
CA THR A 75 -7.20 1.48 11.41
C THR A 75 -7.17 2.29 12.69
N SER A 76 -8.27 2.32 13.46
CA SER A 76 -8.37 3.11 14.68
C SER A 76 -7.54 2.54 15.82
N GLU A 77 -7.24 1.26 15.79
CA GLU A 77 -6.42 0.60 16.80
C GLU A 77 -4.92 0.78 16.51
N GLU A 78 -4.11 0.67 17.56
CA GLU A 78 -2.66 0.76 17.45
C GLU A 78 -2.09 -0.29 16.50
N ASP A 79 -2.58 -1.52 16.60
CA ASP A 79 -2.22 -2.61 15.70
C ASP A 79 -3.36 -2.87 14.72
N VAL A 80 -3.05 -2.88 13.43
CA VAL A 80 -4.02 -3.28 12.44
C VAL A 80 -4.05 -4.81 12.38
N VAL A 81 -5.22 -5.35 12.70
CA VAL A 81 -5.47 -6.79 12.56
C VAL A 81 -6.52 -6.96 11.48
N VAL A 82 -6.17 -7.69 10.43
CA VAL A 82 -7.06 -7.95 9.31
C VAL A 82 -7.59 -9.36 9.42
N GLU A 83 -8.90 -9.50 9.36
CA GLU A 83 -9.55 -10.80 9.34
C GLU A 83 -9.80 -11.20 7.89
N LEU A 84 -9.20 -12.30 7.49
CA LEU A 84 -9.25 -12.82 6.13
C LEU A 84 -10.21 -14.02 6.02
#